data_07d416a80a3ba0de73445ce428251409
#
_entry.id   07d416a80a3ba0de73445ce428251409
#
_cell.length_a   1.000
_cell.length_b   1.000
_cell.length_c   1.000
_cell.angle_alpha   90.00
_cell.angle_beta   90.00
_cell.angle_gamma   90.00
#
_symmetry.space_group_name_H-M   'P 1'
#
loop_
_entity.id
_entity.type
_entity.pdbx_description
1 polymer ?
#
loop_
_entity_poly.entity_id
_entity_poly.type
_entity_poly.pdbx_seq_one_letter_code
_entity_poly.pdbx_strand_id
1 'polypeptide(L)'
;MQQANTNIVIRNPFGTMDVPEPDDSEVMDYAASARLAGDAADANAAHWATILASSDPLEGIWASRWNGGADPTIAGDTPDKWKQGRAEVRIVGERIYLRFDWDDGRRHGLIDAAREGTDRLVGKYINLTNPVITRPWIGVVIDAARIDGCFPNGRLDFRR
;
A
#
# COMPACT_ATOMS: atom_id res chain seq x y z
N MET A 1 40.18 -30.62 6.82
CA MET A 1 39.83 -29.38 7.54
C MET A 1 38.31 -29.29 7.59
N GLN A 2 37.71 -29.41 8.79
CA GLN A 2 36.30 -29.17 8.96
C GLN A 2 36.06 -27.66 8.86
N GLN A 3 35.37 -27.20 7.82
CA GLN A 3 34.86 -25.84 7.77
C GLN A 3 33.90 -25.65 8.94
N ALA A 4 34.18 -24.66 9.77
CA ALA A 4 33.23 -24.26 10.80
C ALA A 4 31.96 -23.69 10.11
N ASN A 5 30.86 -24.39 10.21
CA ASN A 5 29.59 -23.93 9.72
C ASN A 5 29.18 -22.73 10.60
N THR A 6 29.45 -21.54 10.11
CA THR A 6 29.03 -20.31 10.82
C THR A 6 27.60 -20.01 10.45
N ASN A 7 26.68 -20.18 11.39
CA ASN A 7 25.28 -19.84 11.19
C ASN A 7 25.07 -18.35 11.51
N ILE A 8 24.45 -17.64 10.61
CA ILE A 8 23.97 -16.28 10.86
C ILE A 8 22.62 -16.37 11.59
N VAL A 9 22.57 -15.82 12.80
CA VAL A 9 21.34 -15.78 13.59
C VAL A 9 20.59 -14.50 13.31
N ILE A 10 19.44 -14.61 12.64
CA ILE A 10 18.53 -13.49 12.39
C ILE A 10 17.49 -13.45 13.49
N ARG A 11 17.50 -12.38 14.29
CA ARG A 11 16.48 -12.11 15.29
C ARG A 11 15.39 -11.23 14.70
N ASN A 12 14.16 -11.69 14.78
CA ASN A 12 12.98 -10.94 14.40
C ASN A 12 11.90 -11.06 15.51
N PRO A 13 10.84 -10.23 15.50
CA PRO A 13 9.79 -10.27 16.52
C PRO A 13 9.01 -11.59 16.57
N PHE A 14 9.15 -12.45 15.58
CA PHE A 14 8.44 -13.74 15.50
C PHE A 14 9.31 -14.95 15.85
N GLY A 15 10.57 -14.73 16.20
CA GLY A 15 11.50 -15.78 16.59
C GLY A 15 12.93 -15.59 16.09
N THR A 16 13.73 -16.60 16.28
CA THR A 16 15.12 -16.66 15.82
C THR A 16 15.21 -17.66 14.67
N MET A 17 15.80 -17.26 13.56
CA MET A 17 16.07 -18.11 12.41
C MET A 17 17.57 -18.29 12.23
N ASP A 18 18.02 -19.52 12.21
CA ASP A 18 19.40 -19.85 11.85
C ASP A 18 19.49 -19.95 10.32
N VAL A 19 20.30 -19.07 9.73
CA VAL A 19 20.58 -19.12 8.29
C VAL A 19 22.00 -19.64 8.11
N PRO A 20 22.21 -20.78 7.41
CA PRO A 20 23.55 -21.26 7.12
C PRO A 20 24.29 -20.24 6.27
N GLU A 21 25.55 -20.02 6.57
CA GLU A 21 26.42 -19.19 5.76
C GLU A 21 26.64 -19.88 4.40
N PRO A 22 26.48 -19.17 3.25
CA PRO A 22 26.71 -19.77 1.94
C PRO A 22 28.17 -20.24 1.81
N ASP A 23 28.35 -21.41 1.26
CA ASP A 23 29.70 -21.91 0.95
C ASP A 23 30.28 -21.29 -0.34
N ASP A 24 31.57 -21.51 -0.59
CA ASP A 24 32.23 -20.94 -1.77
C ASP A 24 31.63 -21.42 -3.10
N SER A 25 30.97 -22.58 -3.14
CA SER A 25 30.29 -23.10 -4.33
C SER A 25 28.99 -22.34 -4.61
N GLU A 26 28.27 -21.94 -3.58
CA GLU A 26 27.06 -21.11 -3.70
C GLU A 26 27.40 -19.69 -4.17
N VAL A 27 28.55 -19.17 -3.72
CA VAL A 27 29.04 -17.84 -4.16
C VAL A 27 29.41 -17.84 -5.65
N MET A 28 29.96 -18.93 -6.16
CA MET A 28 30.31 -19.07 -7.59
C MET A 28 29.09 -19.06 -8.49
N ASP A 29 27.94 -19.57 -8.03
CA ASP A 29 26.70 -19.58 -8.77
C ASP A 29 25.89 -18.29 -8.57
N TYR A 30 26.36 -17.37 -7.73
CA TYR A 30 25.64 -16.12 -7.45
C TYR A 30 25.42 -15.27 -8.69
N ALA A 31 26.40 -15.22 -9.62
CA ALA A 31 26.28 -14.49 -10.87
C ALA A 31 25.21 -15.07 -11.80
N ALA A 32 25.07 -16.41 -11.84
CA ALA A 32 24.01 -17.09 -12.57
C ALA A 32 22.66 -16.86 -11.91
N SER A 33 22.60 -16.96 -10.57
CA SER A 33 21.38 -16.69 -9.79
C SER A 33 20.95 -15.22 -9.91
N ALA A 34 21.90 -14.29 -9.93
CA ALA A 34 21.61 -12.87 -10.13
C ALA A 34 21.05 -12.57 -11.53
N ARG A 35 21.52 -13.28 -12.58
CA ARG A 35 20.93 -13.16 -13.93
C ARG A 35 19.51 -13.70 -13.97
N LEU A 36 19.28 -14.89 -13.40
CA LEU A 36 17.92 -15.47 -13.31
C LEU A 36 16.97 -14.58 -12.51
N ALA A 37 17.46 -13.96 -11.44
CA ALA A 37 16.68 -13.00 -10.65
C ALA A 37 16.40 -11.72 -11.46
N GLY A 38 17.34 -11.25 -12.27
CA GLY A 38 17.18 -10.14 -13.20
C GLY A 38 16.11 -10.43 -14.25
N ASP A 39 16.22 -11.58 -14.92
CA ASP A 39 15.25 -12.03 -15.93
C ASP A 39 13.85 -12.20 -15.32
N ALA A 40 13.74 -12.73 -14.10
CA ALA A 40 12.49 -12.85 -13.38
C ALA A 40 11.92 -11.48 -12.97
N ALA A 41 12.78 -10.54 -12.59
CA ALA A 41 12.38 -9.17 -12.28
C ALA A 41 11.85 -8.44 -13.52
N ASP A 42 12.49 -8.61 -14.66
CA ASP A 42 12.04 -8.04 -15.94
C ASP A 42 10.72 -8.66 -16.40
N ALA A 43 10.57 -9.98 -16.26
CA ALA A 43 9.32 -10.68 -16.55
C ALA A 43 8.19 -10.22 -15.62
N ASN A 44 8.49 -10.03 -14.32
CA ASN A 44 7.55 -9.48 -13.37
C ASN A 44 7.19 -8.03 -13.70
N ALA A 45 8.16 -7.20 -14.07
CA ALA A 45 7.91 -5.82 -14.47
C ALA A 45 6.99 -5.75 -15.71
N ALA A 46 7.21 -6.62 -16.70
CA ALA A 46 6.35 -6.72 -17.88
C ALA A 46 4.95 -7.22 -17.52
N HIS A 47 4.85 -8.20 -16.62
CA HIS A 47 3.57 -8.70 -16.11
C HIS A 47 2.80 -7.62 -15.34
N TRP A 48 3.47 -6.91 -14.46
CA TRP A 48 2.89 -5.78 -13.74
C TRP A 48 2.51 -4.63 -14.67
N ALA A 49 3.31 -4.34 -15.71
CA ALA A 49 2.94 -3.36 -16.73
C ALA A 49 1.66 -3.75 -17.47
N THR A 50 1.46 -5.06 -17.76
CA THR A 50 0.24 -5.57 -18.36
C THR A 50 -0.96 -5.48 -17.42
N ILE A 51 -0.77 -5.77 -16.12
CA ILE A 51 -1.80 -5.61 -15.08
C ILE A 51 -2.12 -4.13 -14.88
N LEU A 52 -1.09 -3.26 -14.86
CA LEU A 52 -1.23 -1.83 -14.67
C LEU A 52 -1.80 -1.11 -15.91
N ALA A 53 -1.73 -1.74 -17.08
CA ALA A 53 -2.45 -1.32 -18.27
C ALA A 53 -3.95 -1.70 -18.20
N SER A 54 -4.43 -2.08 -17.01
CA SER A 54 -5.85 -2.33 -16.78
C SER A 54 -6.65 -1.11 -17.18
N SER A 55 -7.68 -1.35 -17.97
CA SER A 55 -8.57 -0.30 -18.50
C SER A 55 -9.65 0.11 -17.47
N ASP A 56 -9.46 -0.18 -16.18
CA ASP A 56 -10.44 0.19 -15.17
C ASP A 56 -10.51 1.72 -15.04
N PRO A 57 -11.69 2.31 -15.23
CA PRO A 57 -11.85 3.76 -15.24
C PRO A 57 -11.50 4.43 -13.90
N LEU A 58 -11.40 3.68 -12.80
CA LEU A 58 -11.03 4.22 -11.49
C LEU A 58 -9.51 4.34 -11.28
N GLU A 59 -8.68 3.62 -12.06
CA GLU A 59 -7.23 3.71 -11.90
C GLU A 59 -6.68 5.08 -12.26
N GLY A 60 -5.60 5.47 -11.59
CA GLY A 60 -4.84 6.68 -11.86
C GLY A 60 -4.79 7.67 -10.70
N ILE A 61 -4.60 8.94 -11.07
CA ILE A 61 -4.40 10.03 -10.10
C ILE A 61 -5.71 10.70 -9.77
N TRP A 62 -5.90 10.99 -8.48
CA TRP A 62 -7.08 11.58 -7.87
C TRP A 62 -6.67 12.66 -6.87
N ALA A 63 -7.60 13.50 -6.48
CA ALA A 63 -7.50 14.32 -5.28
C ALA A 63 -8.28 13.64 -4.15
N SER A 64 -7.79 13.76 -2.92
CA SER A 64 -8.45 13.28 -1.72
C SER A 64 -8.81 14.42 -0.78
N ARG A 65 -9.89 14.25 -0.01
CA ARG A 65 -10.21 15.11 1.12
C ARG A 65 -10.86 14.30 2.23
N TRP A 66 -10.53 14.62 3.45
CA TRP A 66 -11.09 13.92 4.60
C TRP A 66 -11.26 14.81 5.82
N ASN A 67 -12.14 14.40 6.72
CA ASN A 67 -12.35 14.99 8.05
C ASN A 67 -12.72 13.90 9.05
N GLY A 68 -13.04 14.26 10.28
CA GLY A 68 -13.49 13.32 11.33
C GLY A 68 -12.36 12.79 12.21
N GLY A 69 -11.18 13.37 12.13
CA GLY A 69 -10.07 13.08 13.04
C GLY A 69 -9.13 14.27 13.14
N ALA A 70 -8.74 14.62 14.37
CA ALA A 70 -7.68 15.59 14.60
C ALA A 70 -6.34 14.87 14.62
N ASP A 71 -5.33 15.45 13.98
CA ASP A 71 -3.95 15.02 14.11
C ASP A 71 -3.27 15.83 15.21
N PRO A 72 -2.92 15.21 16.36
CA PRO A 72 -2.35 15.95 17.49
C PRO A 72 -0.97 16.56 17.22
N THR A 73 -0.34 16.16 16.10
CA THR A 73 0.97 16.68 15.70
C THR A 73 0.86 17.86 14.73
N ILE A 74 -0.36 18.22 14.33
CA ILE A 74 -0.65 19.42 13.53
C ILE A 74 -1.27 20.48 14.43
N ALA A 75 -0.57 21.59 14.60
CA ALA A 75 -1.05 22.68 15.45
C ALA A 75 -2.39 23.24 14.93
N GLY A 76 -3.39 23.31 15.80
CA GLY A 76 -4.71 23.85 15.48
C GLY A 76 -5.57 22.93 14.61
N ASP A 77 -5.21 21.65 14.48
CA ASP A 77 -6.06 20.69 13.79
C ASP A 77 -7.27 20.31 14.65
N THR A 78 -8.42 20.18 14.00
CA THR A 78 -9.70 19.78 14.61
C THR A 78 -10.42 18.73 13.78
N PRO A 79 -11.32 17.91 14.36
CA PRO A 79 -12.00 16.84 13.62
C PRO A 79 -12.89 17.33 12.48
N ASP A 80 -13.43 18.52 12.56
CA ASP A 80 -14.31 19.13 11.55
C ASP A 80 -13.53 19.75 10.38
N LYS A 81 -12.23 20.00 10.57
CA LYS A 81 -11.40 20.60 9.55
C LYS A 81 -11.11 19.62 8.41
N TRP A 82 -11.39 20.04 7.18
CA TRP A 82 -11.07 19.27 5.99
C TRP A 82 -9.56 19.30 5.70
N LYS A 83 -9.00 18.12 5.51
CA LYS A 83 -7.65 17.89 5.05
C LYS A 83 -7.71 17.45 3.60
N GLN A 84 -6.77 17.91 2.79
CA GLN A 84 -6.74 17.64 1.35
C GLN A 84 -5.36 17.14 0.94
N GLY A 85 -5.33 16.36 -0.13
CA GLY A 85 -4.11 15.87 -0.70
C GLY A 85 -4.32 15.19 -2.05
N ARG A 86 -3.26 14.59 -2.53
CA ARG A 86 -3.24 13.80 -3.75
C ARG A 86 -3.55 12.35 -3.40
N ALA A 87 -4.18 11.66 -4.32
CA ALA A 87 -4.40 10.23 -4.22
C ALA A 87 -4.00 9.50 -5.50
N GLU A 88 -3.77 8.21 -5.37
CA GLU A 88 -3.53 7.28 -6.46
C GLU A 88 -4.37 6.04 -6.24
N VAL A 89 -5.11 5.65 -7.26
CA VAL A 89 -5.95 4.45 -7.25
C VAL A 89 -5.31 3.36 -8.09
N ARG A 90 -5.18 2.18 -7.52
CA ARG A 90 -4.70 0.97 -8.16
C ARG A 90 -5.66 -0.19 -7.91
N ILE A 91 -5.83 -1.01 -8.95
CA ILE A 91 -6.66 -2.20 -8.89
C ILE A 91 -5.80 -3.42 -9.12
N VAL A 92 -5.86 -4.38 -8.20
CA VAL A 92 -5.13 -5.64 -8.28
C VAL A 92 -6.12 -6.78 -8.05
N GLY A 93 -6.51 -7.47 -9.12
CA GLY A 93 -7.59 -8.44 -9.06
C GLY A 93 -8.90 -7.80 -8.62
N GLU A 94 -9.50 -8.33 -7.56
CA GLU A 94 -10.75 -7.80 -6.99
C GLU A 94 -10.55 -6.70 -5.95
N ARG A 95 -9.29 -6.38 -5.64
CA ARG A 95 -8.98 -5.37 -4.64
C ARG A 95 -8.70 -4.02 -5.27
N ILE A 96 -9.13 -2.98 -4.57
CA ILE A 96 -8.83 -1.59 -4.91
C ILE A 96 -8.05 -0.97 -3.77
N TYR A 97 -6.96 -0.31 -4.13
CA TYR A 97 -6.09 0.41 -3.23
C TYR A 97 -6.13 1.89 -3.57
N LEU A 98 -6.49 2.72 -2.58
CA LEU A 98 -6.48 4.16 -2.73
C LEU A 98 -5.44 4.70 -1.74
N ARG A 99 -4.24 4.98 -2.23
CA ARG A 99 -3.21 5.66 -1.45
C ARG A 99 -3.42 7.15 -1.55
N PHE A 100 -3.38 7.86 -0.44
CA PHE A 100 -3.56 9.31 -0.41
C PHE A 100 -2.63 9.96 0.59
N ASP A 101 -2.42 11.25 0.42
CA ASP A 101 -1.61 12.05 1.33
C ASP A 101 -2.41 13.25 1.89
N TRP A 102 -1.83 13.91 2.87
CA TRP A 102 -2.24 15.20 3.41
C TRP A 102 -1.05 15.88 4.07
N ASP A 103 -1.24 17.09 4.60
CA ASP A 103 -0.18 17.88 5.23
C ASP A 103 1.03 18.06 4.29
N ASP A 104 0.75 18.55 3.07
CA ASP A 104 1.76 18.76 2.01
C ASP A 104 2.58 17.51 1.68
N GLY A 105 1.94 16.34 1.65
CA GLY A 105 2.57 15.07 1.32
C GLY A 105 3.40 14.43 2.43
N ARG A 106 3.40 15.01 3.62
CA ARG A 106 4.17 14.47 4.77
C ARG A 106 3.50 13.28 5.44
N ARG A 107 2.21 13.13 5.25
CA ARG A 107 1.40 12.08 5.88
C ARG A 107 0.67 11.29 4.82
N HIS A 108 0.52 9.99 5.07
CA HIS A 108 -0.03 9.06 4.10
C HIS A 108 -1.06 8.15 4.72
N GLY A 109 -2.08 7.84 3.94
CA GLY A 109 -3.08 6.85 4.26
C GLY A 109 -3.31 5.90 3.08
N LEU A 110 -3.88 4.77 3.38
CA LEU A 110 -4.24 3.74 2.42
C LEU A 110 -5.65 3.26 2.71
N ILE A 111 -6.48 3.22 1.68
CA ILE A 111 -7.68 2.40 1.67
C ILE A 111 -7.33 1.08 0.99
N ASP A 112 -7.61 -0.01 1.68
CA ASP A 112 -7.57 -1.37 1.17
C ASP A 112 -9.00 -1.90 1.17
N ALA A 113 -9.62 -1.97 0.00
CA ALA A 113 -11.02 -2.33 -0.15
C ALA A 113 -11.25 -3.35 -1.26
N ALA A 114 -12.41 -3.97 -1.25
CA ALA A 114 -12.93 -4.80 -2.33
C ALA A 114 -14.25 -4.21 -2.87
N ARG A 115 -14.56 -4.51 -4.11
CA ARG A 115 -15.87 -4.18 -4.69
C ARG A 115 -16.94 -5.08 -4.12
N GLU A 116 -18.05 -4.49 -3.75
CA GLU A 116 -19.27 -5.19 -3.35
C GLU A 116 -20.42 -4.68 -4.22
N GLY A 117 -20.86 -5.49 -5.15
CA GLY A 117 -21.81 -5.05 -6.18
C GLY A 117 -21.14 -4.16 -7.23
N THR A 118 -21.92 -3.25 -7.83
CA THR A 118 -21.50 -2.40 -8.95
C THR A 118 -20.79 -1.12 -8.52
N ASP A 119 -21.19 -0.53 -7.42
CA ASP A 119 -20.82 0.83 -7.03
C ASP A 119 -20.28 0.95 -5.60
N ARG A 120 -20.31 -0.12 -4.81
CA ARG A 120 -19.89 -0.11 -3.42
C ARG A 120 -18.49 -0.65 -3.24
N LEU A 121 -17.72 0.02 -2.40
CA LEU A 121 -16.38 -0.38 -1.97
C LEU A 121 -16.40 -0.60 -0.45
N VAL A 122 -15.94 -1.76 0.00
CA VAL A 122 -15.91 -2.10 1.43
C VAL A 122 -14.51 -2.52 1.83
N GLY A 123 -13.99 -1.91 2.86
CA GLY A 123 -12.65 -2.22 3.31
C GLY A 123 -12.23 -1.45 4.56
N LYS A 124 -10.98 -1.08 4.61
CA LYS A 124 -10.41 -0.39 5.76
C LYS A 124 -9.51 0.75 5.32
N TYR A 125 -9.51 1.78 6.13
CA TYR A 125 -8.51 2.83 6.14
C TYR A 125 -7.36 2.45 7.08
N ILE A 126 -6.14 2.66 6.62
CA ILE A 126 -4.90 2.46 7.36
C ILE A 126 -4.12 3.77 7.31
N ASN A 127 -3.78 4.33 8.47
CA ASN A 127 -2.87 5.45 8.55
C ASN A 127 -1.43 4.94 8.41
N LEU A 128 -0.79 5.19 7.27
CA LEU A 128 0.58 4.71 7.01
C LEU A 128 1.63 5.47 7.84
N THR A 129 1.31 6.66 8.32
CA THR A 129 2.19 7.42 9.23
C THR A 129 2.13 6.85 10.65
N ASN A 130 0.98 6.30 11.05
CA ASN A 130 0.79 5.58 12.31
C ASN A 130 -0.14 4.36 12.08
N PRO A 131 0.40 3.19 11.67
CA PRO A 131 -0.40 2.02 11.28
C PRO A 131 -1.26 1.40 12.38
N VAL A 132 -1.08 1.78 13.63
CA VAL A 132 -1.99 1.41 14.73
C VAL A 132 -3.39 1.97 14.50
N ILE A 133 -3.50 3.09 13.78
CA ILE A 133 -4.79 3.67 13.41
C ILE A 133 -5.30 2.99 12.15
N THR A 134 -6.21 2.04 12.36
CA THR A 134 -6.93 1.33 11.30
C THR A 134 -8.43 1.43 11.60
N ARG A 135 -9.23 1.77 10.59
CA ARG A 135 -10.67 1.97 10.73
C ARG A 135 -11.43 1.34 9.58
N PRO A 136 -12.64 0.81 9.77
CA PRO A 136 -13.48 0.41 8.65
C PRO A 136 -13.78 1.62 7.76
N TRP A 137 -13.84 1.39 6.45
CA TRP A 137 -14.17 2.39 5.46
C TRP A 137 -15.12 1.80 4.41
N ILE A 138 -16.09 2.60 4.01
CA ILE A 138 -17.04 2.28 2.95
C ILE A 138 -17.03 3.43 1.96
N GLY A 139 -16.93 3.11 0.67
CA GLY A 139 -17.04 4.06 -0.42
C GLY A 139 -18.18 3.71 -1.37
N VAL A 140 -18.74 4.72 -2.02
CA VAL A 140 -19.68 4.59 -3.13
C VAL A 140 -19.08 5.26 -4.35
N VAL A 141 -18.92 4.51 -5.42
CA VAL A 141 -18.50 5.01 -6.72
C VAL A 141 -19.70 5.66 -7.37
N ILE A 142 -19.69 6.99 -7.46
CA ILE A 142 -20.75 7.75 -8.10
C ILE A 142 -20.57 7.74 -9.62
N ASP A 143 -19.33 7.96 -10.05
CA ASP A 143 -18.92 7.89 -11.44
C ASP A 143 -17.39 7.70 -11.56
N ALA A 144 -16.85 7.75 -12.76
CA ALA A 144 -15.41 7.59 -13.01
C ALA A 144 -14.54 8.72 -12.43
N ALA A 145 -15.14 9.78 -11.90
CA ALA A 145 -14.44 10.95 -11.34
C ALA A 145 -14.79 11.23 -9.87
N ARG A 146 -15.67 10.39 -9.26
CA ARG A 146 -16.18 10.66 -7.92
C ARG A 146 -16.40 9.38 -7.11
N ILE A 147 -15.73 9.30 -5.96
CA ILE A 147 -15.94 8.29 -4.93
C ILE A 147 -16.23 9.03 -3.62
N ASP A 148 -17.42 8.82 -3.06
CA ASP A 148 -17.80 9.34 -1.75
C ASP A 148 -17.58 8.25 -0.71
N GLY A 149 -16.79 8.53 0.32
CA GLY A 149 -16.45 7.55 1.32
C GLY A 149 -16.66 8.03 2.75
N CYS A 150 -16.84 7.09 3.66
CA CYS A 150 -16.95 7.36 5.08
C CYS A 150 -16.23 6.30 5.91
N PHE A 151 -15.81 6.73 7.08
CA PHE A 151 -15.35 5.91 8.19
C PHE A 151 -16.03 6.39 9.48
N PRO A 152 -15.94 5.66 10.61
CA PRO A 152 -16.59 6.11 11.85
C PRO A 152 -16.20 7.54 12.22
N ASN A 153 -17.21 8.41 12.35
CA ASN A 153 -17.10 9.83 12.68
C ASN A 153 -16.45 10.74 11.61
N GLY A 154 -16.30 10.27 10.36
CA GLY A 154 -15.68 11.09 9.33
C GLY A 154 -15.98 10.67 7.91
N ARG A 155 -15.50 11.51 7.01
CA ARG A 155 -15.59 11.30 5.57
C ARG A 155 -14.20 11.26 4.95
N LEU A 156 -14.07 10.48 3.90
CA LEU A 156 -12.89 10.42 3.06
C LEU A 156 -13.34 10.21 1.62
N ASP A 157 -13.32 11.29 0.87
CA ASP A 157 -13.82 11.38 -0.50
C ASP A 157 -12.66 11.51 -1.48
N PHE A 158 -12.86 11.00 -2.69
CA PHE A 158 -11.92 11.11 -3.80
C PHE A 158 -12.58 11.77 -5.01
N ARG A 159 -11.84 12.61 -5.70
CA ARG A 159 -12.28 13.38 -6.88
C ARG A 159 -11.18 13.39 -7.95
N ARG A 160 -11.63 13.46 -9.18
CA ARG A 160 -10.73 13.58 -10.33
C ARG A 160 -11.10 14.79 -11.15
#